data_050fc25b02bdec3bf73925c0425726fd
#
_entry.id   050fc25b02bdec3bf73925c0425726fd
#
_cell.length_a   1.000
_cell.length_b   1.000
_cell.length_c   1.000
_cell.angle_alpha   90.00
_cell.angle_beta   90.00
_cell.angle_gamma   90.00
#
_symmetry.space_group_name_H-M   'P 1'
#
loop_
_entity.id
_entity.type
_entity.pdbx_description
1 polymer ?
#
loop_
_entity_poly.entity_id
_entity_poly.type
_entity_poly.pdbx_seq_one_letter_code
_entity_poly.pdbx_strand_id
1 'polypeptide(L)'
;MHLLPTHDEVVRVLRDTGALRDGHFVYPNGLHSNEYLQVPLAMRYYQHAKTLSVGLSRLLRANSEIRAMIPELSIVAHATGGLPVAYGVCEALQAKRVYWAERDSENQPMRFRQFIEPLPGEQVVLVDDILRSGRNLVELKALLESYGAIVVALAVVVYQPNPRTANFGDLPLLHVARLEASYYADAASCELCLKSQPIEKVWI
;
A
#
# COMPACT_ATOMS: atom_id res chain seq x y z
N MET A 1 23.88 6.68 -10.92
CA MET A 1 22.96 6.58 -9.78
C MET A 1 21.56 6.35 -10.36
N HIS A 2 21.02 5.14 -10.21
CA HIS A 2 19.65 4.87 -10.68
C HIS A 2 18.68 5.73 -9.88
N LEU A 3 17.88 6.48 -10.59
CA LEU A 3 16.94 7.44 -9.97
C LEU A 3 15.68 6.75 -9.41
N LEU A 4 15.42 5.51 -9.81
CA LEU A 4 14.39 4.64 -9.26
C LEU A 4 15.09 3.46 -8.59
N PRO A 5 14.67 3.04 -7.40
CA PRO A 5 15.17 1.79 -6.84
C PRO A 5 14.76 0.64 -7.76
N THR A 6 15.69 -0.26 -8.02
CA THR A 6 15.39 -1.50 -8.75
C THR A 6 14.52 -2.41 -7.88
N HIS A 7 13.84 -3.38 -8.52
CA HIS A 7 13.09 -4.40 -7.79
C HIS A 7 13.96 -5.08 -6.70
N ASP A 8 15.19 -5.48 -7.07
CA ASP A 8 16.11 -6.18 -6.15
C ASP A 8 16.58 -5.29 -4.99
N GLU A 9 16.75 -3.99 -5.23
CA GLU A 9 17.07 -3.03 -4.16
C GLU A 9 15.90 -2.91 -3.17
N VAL A 10 14.66 -2.86 -3.66
CA VAL A 10 13.48 -2.84 -2.80
C VAL A 10 13.35 -4.13 -2.00
N VAL A 11 13.47 -5.29 -2.64
CA VAL A 11 13.43 -6.60 -1.96
C VAL A 11 14.51 -6.69 -0.89
N ARG A 12 15.73 -6.24 -1.18
CA ARG A 12 16.82 -6.18 -0.21
C ARG A 12 16.45 -5.32 1.00
N VAL A 13 15.96 -4.10 0.78
CA VAL A 13 15.51 -3.21 1.86
C VAL A 13 14.44 -3.88 2.72
N LEU A 14 13.48 -4.55 2.10
CA LEU A 14 12.41 -5.25 2.83
C LEU A 14 12.96 -6.42 3.66
N ARG A 15 13.92 -7.19 3.13
CA ARG A 15 14.56 -8.31 3.84
C ARG A 15 15.47 -7.82 4.98
N ASP A 16 16.34 -6.85 4.71
CA ASP A 16 17.30 -6.31 5.70
C ASP A 16 16.59 -5.68 6.90
N THR A 17 15.41 -5.13 6.70
CA THR A 17 14.59 -4.53 7.77
C THR A 17 13.64 -5.52 8.48
N GLY A 18 13.58 -6.77 8.01
CA GLY A 18 12.63 -7.77 8.47
C GLY A 18 11.19 -7.51 8.01
N ALA A 19 10.98 -6.59 7.09
CA ALA A 19 9.68 -6.29 6.50
C ALA A 19 9.18 -7.43 5.61
N LEU A 20 10.09 -8.12 4.90
CA LEU A 20 9.81 -9.33 4.14
C LEU A 20 10.55 -10.51 4.78
N ARG A 21 9.81 -11.54 5.12
CA ARG A 21 10.33 -12.75 5.77
C ARG A 21 9.80 -14.00 5.08
N ASP A 22 10.68 -14.95 4.82
CA ASP A 22 10.30 -16.30 4.39
C ASP A 22 9.98 -17.16 5.61
N GLY A 23 8.98 -18.03 5.52
CA GLY A 23 8.58 -18.90 6.62
C GLY A 23 7.26 -19.60 6.38
N HIS A 24 6.61 -20.03 7.47
CA HIS A 24 5.26 -20.56 7.43
C HIS A 24 4.36 -19.72 8.35
N PHE A 25 3.62 -18.81 7.77
CA PHE A 25 2.81 -17.83 8.49
C PHE A 25 1.33 -18.17 8.43
N VAL A 26 0.64 -17.96 9.56
CA VAL A 26 -0.83 -18.10 9.64
C VAL A 26 -1.43 -16.77 10.07
N TYR A 27 -2.28 -16.24 9.20
CA TYR A 27 -2.99 -14.99 9.40
C TYR A 27 -4.25 -15.16 10.27
N PRO A 28 -4.77 -14.10 10.94
CA PRO A 28 -5.97 -14.18 11.78
C PRO A 28 -7.21 -14.72 11.04
N ASN A 29 -7.30 -14.52 9.73
CA ASN A 29 -8.38 -15.04 8.88
C ASN A 29 -8.20 -16.50 8.45
N GLY A 30 -7.20 -17.22 9.01
CA GLY A 30 -6.90 -18.62 8.72
C GLY A 30 -6.09 -18.89 7.46
N LEU A 31 -5.74 -17.89 6.67
CA LEU A 31 -4.85 -18.07 5.51
C LEU A 31 -3.44 -18.43 5.95
N HIS A 32 -2.84 -19.39 5.25
CA HIS A 32 -1.43 -19.72 5.37
C HIS A 32 -0.63 -19.08 4.24
N SER A 33 0.62 -18.71 4.50
CA SER A 33 1.53 -18.16 3.49
C SER A 33 2.97 -18.60 3.74
N ASN A 34 3.74 -18.68 2.65
CA ASN A 34 5.19 -18.91 2.69
C ASN A 34 5.98 -17.63 2.98
N GLU A 35 5.32 -16.47 2.98
CA GLU A 35 5.94 -15.17 3.20
C GLU A 35 5.10 -14.32 4.14
N TYR A 36 5.77 -13.50 4.93
CA TYR A 36 5.18 -12.41 5.70
C TYR A 36 5.75 -11.09 5.22
N LEU A 37 4.87 -10.12 4.97
CA LEU A 37 5.25 -8.80 4.53
C LEU A 37 4.58 -7.73 5.40
N GLN A 38 5.39 -6.81 5.94
CA GLN A 38 4.95 -5.65 6.72
C GLN A 38 5.82 -4.44 6.38
N VAL A 39 5.49 -3.72 5.33
CA VAL A 39 6.27 -2.59 4.81
C VAL A 39 6.55 -1.50 5.87
N PRO A 40 5.67 -1.20 6.85
CA PRO A 40 5.97 -0.27 7.92
C PRO A 40 7.28 -0.56 8.68
N LEU A 41 7.72 -1.83 8.75
CA LEU A 41 9.03 -2.17 9.34
C LEU A 41 10.21 -1.56 8.56
N ALA A 42 10.08 -1.43 7.25
CA ALA A 42 11.07 -0.71 6.43
C ALA A 42 10.89 0.81 6.53
N MET A 43 9.63 1.28 6.54
CA MET A 43 9.31 2.71 6.57
C MET A 43 9.72 3.41 7.86
N ARG A 44 9.91 2.69 8.98
CA ARG A 44 10.42 3.27 10.23
C ARG A 44 11.87 3.78 10.15
N TYR A 45 12.64 3.36 9.12
CA TYR A 45 13.98 3.83 8.87
C TYR A 45 13.97 4.97 7.85
N TYR A 46 14.41 6.16 8.25
CA TYR A 46 14.38 7.37 7.41
C TYR A 46 14.91 7.16 5.99
N GLN A 47 16.08 6.51 5.86
CA GLN A 47 16.72 6.31 4.56
C GLN A 47 15.86 5.41 3.64
N HIS A 48 15.27 4.35 4.18
CA HIS A 48 14.42 3.44 3.42
C HIS A 48 13.07 4.09 3.08
N ALA A 49 12.46 4.78 4.04
CA ALA A 49 11.23 5.55 3.81
C ALA A 49 11.42 6.56 2.67
N LYS A 50 12.53 7.33 2.70
CA LYS A 50 12.88 8.27 1.64
C LYS A 50 13.07 7.58 0.28
N THR A 51 13.82 6.47 0.23
CA THR A 51 14.07 5.74 -1.01
C THR A 51 12.78 5.24 -1.64
N LEU A 52 11.90 4.61 -0.85
CA LEU A 52 10.62 4.06 -1.32
C LEU A 52 9.65 5.16 -1.77
N SER A 53 9.54 6.23 -0.99
CA SER A 53 8.66 7.37 -1.31
C SER A 53 9.13 8.13 -2.55
N VAL A 54 10.43 8.36 -2.70
CA VAL A 54 11.02 8.96 -3.91
C VAL A 54 10.79 8.04 -5.11
N GLY A 55 10.90 6.71 -4.95
CA GLY A 55 10.58 5.75 -6.00
C GLY A 55 9.15 5.93 -6.51
N LEU A 56 8.16 5.92 -5.61
CA LEU A 56 6.76 6.14 -5.97
C LEU A 56 6.53 7.51 -6.62
N SER A 57 7.10 8.58 -6.07
CA SER A 57 6.94 9.93 -6.61
C SER A 57 7.44 10.04 -8.06
N ARG A 58 8.49 9.30 -8.40
CA ARG A 58 9.03 9.26 -9.78
C ARG A 58 8.15 8.49 -10.73
N LEU A 59 7.56 7.38 -10.29
CA LEU A 59 6.59 6.64 -11.08
C LEU A 59 5.36 7.52 -11.38
N LEU A 60 4.86 8.25 -10.39
CA LEU A 60 3.78 9.22 -10.57
C LEU A 60 4.17 10.33 -11.57
N ARG A 61 5.37 10.90 -11.46
CA ARG A 61 5.87 11.93 -12.40
C ARG A 61 6.11 11.40 -13.80
N ALA A 62 6.35 10.11 -13.98
CA ALA A 62 6.53 9.50 -15.30
C ALA A 62 5.23 9.47 -16.12
N ASN A 63 4.07 9.43 -15.44
CA ASN A 63 2.77 9.57 -16.09
C ASN A 63 2.52 11.07 -16.42
N SER A 64 2.32 11.38 -17.70
CA SER A 64 2.19 12.77 -18.18
C SER A 64 0.95 13.47 -17.63
N GLU A 65 -0.17 12.75 -17.51
CA GLU A 65 -1.43 13.29 -17.01
C GLU A 65 -1.30 13.64 -15.52
N ILE A 66 -0.80 12.68 -14.71
CA ILE A 66 -0.59 12.91 -13.28
C ILE A 66 0.42 14.05 -13.06
N ARG A 67 1.49 14.08 -13.86
CA ARG A 67 2.52 15.12 -13.75
C ARG A 67 1.95 16.53 -13.95
N ALA A 68 1.02 16.70 -14.86
CA ALA A 68 0.36 17.99 -15.11
C ALA A 68 -0.48 18.46 -13.91
N MET A 69 -0.99 17.53 -13.10
CA MET A 69 -1.88 17.82 -11.96
C MET A 69 -1.13 18.05 -10.65
N ILE A 70 0.17 17.71 -10.56
CA ILE A 70 0.93 17.67 -9.29
C ILE A 70 0.75 18.92 -8.41
N PRO A 71 0.76 20.17 -8.94
CA PRO A 71 0.62 21.36 -8.09
C PRO A 71 -0.70 21.45 -7.32
N GLU A 72 -1.75 20.80 -7.81
CA GLU A 72 -3.09 20.78 -7.19
C GLU A 72 -3.45 19.41 -6.61
N LEU A 73 -2.62 18.40 -6.84
CA LEU A 73 -2.84 17.03 -6.49
C LEU A 73 -2.78 16.82 -4.95
N SER A 74 -3.70 16.02 -4.44
CA SER A 74 -3.67 15.56 -3.04
C SER A 74 -3.33 14.09 -2.95
N ILE A 75 -2.63 13.72 -1.89
CA ILE A 75 -2.29 12.33 -1.55
C ILE A 75 -3.22 11.86 -0.45
N VAL A 76 -3.81 10.69 -0.62
CA VAL A 76 -4.77 10.15 0.35
C VAL A 76 -4.40 8.72 0.73
N ALA A 77 -4.44 8.44 2.03
CA ALA A 77 -4.20 7.11 2.58
C ALA A 77 -5.25 6.72 3.62
N HIS A 78 -5.30 5.44 3.97
CA HIS A 78 -5.97 5.03 5.20
C HIS A 78 -4.97 4.93 6.36
N ALA A 79 -5.43 5.21 7.57
CA ALA A 79 -4.64 4.98 8.77
C ALA A 79 -4.61 3.47 9.08
N THR A 80 -3.45 2.93 9.54
CA THR A 80 -2.20 3.58 9.89
C THR A 80 -1.08 3.27 8.89
N GLY A 81 -1.10 2.14 8.20
CA GLY A 81 -0.03 1.66 7.31
C GLY A 81 0.31 2.61 6.16
N GLY A 82 -0.70 3.23 5.57
CA GLY A 82 -0.53 4.16 4.46
C GLY A 82 0.02 5.54 4.84
N LEU A 83 -0.06 5.95 6.11
CA LEU A 83 0.34 7.30 6.53
C LEU A 83 1.80 7.65 6.24
N PRO A 84 2.79 6.81 6.60
CA PRO A 84 4.19 7.10 6.29
C PRO A 84 4.43 7.24 4.79
N VAL A 85 3.73 6.43 3.98
CA VAL A 85 3.80 6.49 2.51
C VAL A 85 3.21 7.79 2.01
N ALA A 86 2.03 8.19 2.52
CA ALA A 86 1.34 9.41 2.09
C ALA A 86 2.21 10.66 2.31
N TYR A 87 2.75 10.83 3.52
CA TYR A 87 3.62 11.96 3.83
C TYR A 87 4.92 11.93 3.02
N GLY A 88 5.57 10.78 2.91
CA GLY A 88 6.80 10.63 2.14
C GLY A 88 6.61 10.89 0.64
N VAL A 89 5.50 10.41 0.06
CA VAL A 89 5.17 10.65 -1.36
C VAL A 89 4.79 12.12 -1.57
N CYS A 90 3.99 12.71 -0.68
CA CYS A 90 3.60 14.12 -0.79
C CYS A 90 4.82 15.03 -0.77
N GLU A 91 5.75 14.81 0.17
CA GLU A 91 7.02 15.57 0.24
C GLU A 91 7.85 15.39 -1.03
N ALA A 92 8.09 14.14 -1.46
CA ALA A 92 8.92 13.84 -2.63
C ALA A 92 8.29 14.32 -3.95
N LEU A 93 6.96 14.30 -4.04
CA LEU A 93 6.20 14.76 -5.20
C LEU A 93 5.97 16.27 -5.19
N GLN A 94 6.05 16.90 -4.01
CA GLN A 94 5.61 18.28 -3.78
C GLN A 94 4.13 18.46 -4.13
N ALA A 95 3.31 17.49 -3.74
CA ALA A 95 1.87 17.55 -3.88
C ALA A 95 1.27 18.54 -2.87
N LYS A 96 0.05 19.00 -3.13
CA LYS A 96 -0.56 20.12 -2.39
C LYS A 96 -0.93 19.76 -0.94
N ARG A 97 -1.44 18.54 -0.71
CA ARG A 97 -2.02 18.14 0.59
C ARG A 97 -1.91 16.65 0.83
N VAL A 98 -2.06 16.28 2.11
CA VAL A 98 -2.27 14.90 2.53
C VAL A 98 -3.59 14.82 3.28
N TYR A 99 -4.41 13.82 2.93
CA TYR A 99 -5.59 13.42 3.69
C TYR A 99 -5.44 11.98 4.17
N TRP A 100 -6.13 11.65 5.22
CA TRP A 100 -6.23 10.26 5.65
C TRP A 100 -7.60 9.95 6.24
N ALA A 101 -8.09 8.76 5.93
CA ALA A 101 -9.29 8.21 6.55
C ALA A 101 -8.89 7.19 7.63
N GLU A 102 -9.69 7.08 8.64
CA GLU A 102 -9.49 6.13 9.75
C GLU A 102 -10.80 5.44 10.11
N ARG A 103 -10.69 4.34 10.86
CA ARG A 103 -11.82 3.67 11.49
C ARG A 103 -11.73 3.83 13.00
N ASP A 104 -12.85 4.00 13.68
CA ASP A 104 -12.88 3.97 15.16
C ASP A 104 -12.62 2.55 15.70
N SER A 105 -13.02 1.53 14.92
CA SER A 105 -12.74 0.13 15.17
C SER A 105 -12.76 -0.65 13.85
N GLU A 106 -12.23 -1.88 13.85
CA GLU A 106 -12.10 -2.72 12.65
C GLU A 106 -13.41 -2.93 11.88
N ASN A 107 -14.54 -2.97 12.57
CA ASN A 107 -15.86 -3.21 11.99
C ASN A 107 -16.63 -1.92 11.62
N GLN A 108 -16.05 -0.76 11.85
CA GLN A 108 -16.66 0.50 11.48
C GLN A 108 -16.22 0.96 10.09
N PRO A 109 -17.06 1.71 9.34
CA PRO A 109 -16.66 2.27 8.06
C PRO A 109 -15.53 3.29 8.23
N MET A 110 -14.74 3.45 7.19
CA MET A 110 -13.74 4.53 7.11
C MET A 110 -14.46 5.89 7.08
N ARG A 111 -13.84 6.87 7.73
CA ARG A 111 -14.26 8.26 7.70
C ARG A 111 -13.08 9.20 7.74
N PHE A 112 -13.27 10.39 7.22
CA PHE A 112 -12.39 11.51 7.49
C PHE A 112 -12.77 12.14 8.84
N ARG A 113 -11.81 12.76 9.50
CA ARG A 113 -12.09 13.61 10.64
C ARG A 113 -12.72 14.93 10.15
N GLN A 114 -13.57 15.51 10.96
CA GLN A 114 -14.20 16.80 10.68
C GLN A 114 -13.12 17.86 10.32
N PHE A 115 -13.37 18.61 9.25
CA PHE A 115 -12.51 19.62 8.67
C PHE A 115 -11.23 19.10 7.98
N ILE A 116 -11.05 17.77 7.88
CA ILE A 116 -9.98 17.12 7.12
C ILE A 116 -10.64 16.26 6.03
N GLU A 117 -11.56 16.84 5.28
CA GLU A 117 -12.23 16.18 4.15
C GLU A 117 -11.74 16.76 2.83
N PRO A 118 -11.64 15.94 1.78
CA PRO A 118 -11.35 16.44 0.44
C PRO A 118 -12.51 17.28 -0.10
N LEU A 119 -12.18 18.20 -1.00
CA LEU A 119 -13.16 19.07 -1.64
C LEU A 119 -13.74 18.39 -2.89
N PRO A 120 -15.01 18.72 -3.27
CA PRO A 120 -15.57 18.28 -4.54
C PRO A 120 -14.69 18.71 -5.73
N GLY A 121 -14.46 17.79 -6.67
CA GLY A 121 -13.59 17.99 -7.83
C GLY A 121 -12.08 17.92 -7.55
N GLU A 122 -11.68 17.72 -6.30
CA GLU A 122 -10.26 17.58 -5.95
C GLU A 122 -9.68 16.28 -6.53
N GLN A 123 -8.56 16.40 -7.24
CA GLN A 123 -7.84 15.26 -7.81
C GLN A 123 -6.93 14.62 -6.77
N VAL A 124 -7.06 13.31 -6.59
CA VAL A 124 -6.37 12.59 -5.54
C VAL A 124 -5.67 11.34 -6.04
N VAL A 125 -4.49 11.05 -5.51
CA VAL A 125 -3.82 9.75 -5.63
C VAL A 125 -4.01 8.99 -4.33
N LEU A 126 -4.53 7.77 -4.42
CA LEU A 126 -4.57 6.86 -3.29
C LEU A 126 -3.21 6.20 -3.12
N VAL A 127 -2.69 6.23 -1.90
CA VAL A 127 -1.44 5.55 -1.58
C VAL A 127 -1.62 4.56 -0.44
N ASP A 128 -0.82 3.49 -0.50
CA ASP A 128 -0.77 2.51 0.58
C ASP A 128 0.63 1.88 0.66
N ASP A 129 0.90 1.20 1.75
CA ASP A 129 2.13 0.43 1.92
C ASP A 129 2.11 -0.87 1.11
N ILE A 130 0.99 -1.62 1.15
CA ILE A 130 0.84 -2.90 0.44
C ILE A 130 -0.56 -3.01 -0.17
N LEU A 131 -0.63 -3.35 -1.45
CA LEU A 131 -1.86 -3.80 -2.07
C LEU A 131 -1.86 -5.33 -2.19
N ARG A 132 -2.70 -5.99 -1.37
CA ARG A 132 -3.01 -7.42 -1.47
C ARG A 132 -4.43 -7.62 -2.00
N SER A 133 -5.43 -7.63 -1.10
CA SER A 133 -6.83 -7.73 -1.48
C SER A 133 -7.41 -6.42 -2.03
N GLY A 134 -6.87 -5.28 -1.62
CA GLY A 134 -7.37 -3.97 -1.98
C GLY A 134 -8.64 -3.52 -1.25
N ARG A 135 -9.14 -4.28 -0.27
CA ARG A 135 -10.38 -3.95 0.45
C ARG A 135 -10.37 -2.52 0.99
N ASN A 136 -9.28 -2.10 1.65
CA ASN A 136 -9.16 -0.75 2.21
C ASN A 136 -9.15 0.32 1.12
N LEU A 137 -8.45 0.08 0.02
CA LEU A 137 -8.39 1.04 -1.09
C LEU A 137 -9.73 1.16 -1.83
N VAL A 138 -10.49 0.07 -1.97
CA VAL A 138 -11.86 0.11 -2.52
C VAL A 138 -12.77 0.96 -1.65
N GLU A 139 -12.75 0.75 -0.33
CA GLU A 139 -13.56 1.51 0.60
C GLU A 139 -13.15 2.99 0.64
N LEU A 140 -11.85 3.27 0.68
CA LEU A 140 -11.32 4.63 0.64
C LEU A 140 -11.68 5.35 -0.66
N LYS A 141 -11.61 4.64 -1.80
CA LYS A 141 -12.04 5.17 -3.09
C LYS A 141 -13.52 5.57 -3.06
N ALA A 142 -14.39 4.66 -2.60
CA ALA A 142 -15.83 4.94 -2.49
C ALA A 142 -16.12 6.12 -1.55
N LEU A 143 -15.40 6.21 -0.43
CA LEU A 143 -15.50 7.33 0.50
C LEU A 143 -15.13 8.66 -0.17
N LEU A 144 -14.00 8.71 -0.90
CA LEU A 144 -13.58 9.91 -1.63
C LEU A 144 -14.58 10.34 -2.69
N GLU A 145 -15.10 9.40 -3.46
CA GLU A 145 -16.10 9.65 -4.48
C GLU A 145 -17.41 10.18 -3.86
N SER A 146 -17.76 9.76 -2.64
CA SER A 146 -18.93 10.31 -1.92
C SER A 146 -18.77 11.79 -1.51
N TYR A 147 -17.52 12.27 -1.37
CA TYR A 147 -17.20 13.69 -1.20
C TYR A 147 -17.05 14.44 -2.52
N GLY A 148 -17.21 13.75 -3.65
CA GLY A 148 -17.04 14.33 -4.98
C GLY A 148 -15.57 14.49 -5.42
N ALA A 149 -14.60 13.91 -4.71
CA ALA A 149 -13.21 13.87 -5.13
C ALA A 149 -13.00 12.90 -6.30
N ILE A 150 -11.98 13.15 -7.12
CA ILE A 150 -11.66 12.37 -8.31
C ILE A 150 -10.38 11.58 -8.07
N VAL A 151 -10.50 10.26 -7.97
CA VAL A 151 -9.33 9.38 -7.86
C VAL A 151 -8.68 9.23 -9.22
N VAL A 152 -7.42 9.64 -9.36
CA VAL A 152 -6.68 9.64 -10.64
C VAL A 152 -5.65 8.52 -10.74
N ALA A 153 -5.22 7.95 -9.63
CA ALA A 153 -4.30 6.80 -9.60
C ALA A 153 -4.25 6.13 -8.22
N LEU A 154 -3.69 4.92 -8.22
CA LEU A 154 -3.24 4.21 -7.02
C LEU A 154 -1.72 4.07 -7.07
N ALA A 155 -1.05 4.30 -5.94
CA ALA A 155 0.39 4.13 -5.82
C ALA A 155 0.75 3.43 -4.51
N VAL A 156 1.33 2.23 -4.60
CA VAL A 156 1.65 1.40 -3.44
C VAL A 156 3.13 1.04 -3.43
N VAL A 157 3.70 0.88 -2.23
CA VAL A 157 5.10 0.46 -2.14
C VAL A 157 5.25 -0.94 -2.71
N VAL A 158 4.42 -1.87 -2.25
CA VAL A 158 4.44 -3.26 -2.74
C VAL A 158 3.07 -3.67 -3.27
N TYR A 159 3.05 -4.20 -4.47
CA TYR A 159 1.92 -4.91 -5.05
C TYR A 159 2.15 -6.41 -4.86
N GLN A 160 1.37 -7.05 -3.99
CA GLN A 160 1.42 -8.49 -3.71
C GLN A 160 0.02 -9.09 -3.91
N PRO A 161 -0.38 -9.32 -5.19
CA PRO A 161 -1.73 -9.77 -5.49
C PRO A 161 -2.03 -11.16 -4.95
N ASN A 162 -3.30 -11.41 -4.68
CA ASN A 162 -3.86 -12.71 -4.37
C ASN A 162 -5.16 -12.93 -5.19
N PRO A 163 -5.77 -14.12 -5.18
CA PRO A 163 -6.98 -14.38 -5.95
C PRO A 163 -8.20 -13.50 -5.62
N ARG A 164 -8.15 -12.77 -4.50
CA ARG A 164 -9.21 -11.85 -4.05
C ARG A 164 -8.85 -10.38 -4.27
N THR A 165 -7.78 -10.09 -5.00
CA THR A 165 -7.37 -8.71 -5.28
C THR A 165 -8.44 -7.99 -6.09
N ALA A 166 -8.90 -6.85 -5.58
CA ALA A 166 -9.90 -6.03 -6.23
C ALA A 166 -9.40 -5.49 -7.57
N ASN A 167 -10.32 -5.40 -8.52
CA ASN A 167 -10.08 -4.73 -9.79
C ASN A 167 -10.46 -3.24 -9.67
N PHE A 168 -9.52 -2.35 -9.99
CA PHE A 168 -9.73 -0.90 -9.95
C PHE A 168 -10.04 -0.29 -11.34
N GLY A 169 -10.38 -1.14 -12.32
CA GLY A 169 -10.69 -0.72 -13.69
C GLY A 169 -9.47 -0.11 -14.38
N ASP A 170 -9.69 1.02 -15.04
CA ASP A 170 -8.67 1.72 -15.84
C ASP A 170 -7.77 2.64 -15.00
N LEU A 171 -7.95 2.68 -13.67
CA LEU A 171 -7.09 3.50 -12.82
C LEU A 171 -5.64 3.00 -12.87
N PRO A 172 -4.67 3.88 -13.17
CA PRO A 172 -3.26 3.55 -13.11
C PRO A 172 -2.89 3.01 -11.73
N LEU A 173 -2.33 1.79 -11.67
CA LEU A 173 -1.75 1.20 -10.48
C LEU A 173 -0.23 1.22 -10.60
N LEU A 174 0.40 2.04 -9.75
CA LEU A 174 1.85 2.22 -9.70
C LEU A 174 2.41 1.54 -8.44
N HIS A 175 3.52 0.84 -8.58
CA HIS A 175 4.16 0.16 -7.46
C HIS A 175 5.69 0.15 -7.62
N VAL A 176 6.41 0.21 -6.51
CA VAL A 176 7.89 0.16 -6.54
C VAL A 176 8.38 -1.28 -6.71
N ALA A 177 7.69 -2.23 -6.08
CA ALA A 177 7.96 -3.65 -6.25
C ALA A 177 6.67 -4.45 -6.41
N ARG A 178 6.74 -5.54 -7.20
CA ARG A 178 5.72 -6.58 -7.25
C ARG A 178 6.31 -7.85 -6.64
N LEU A 179 5.60 -8.43 -5.68
CA LEU A 179 5.97 -9.69 -5.04
C LEU A 179 4.88 -10.73 -5.29
N GLU A 180 5.30 -11.97 -5.36
CA GLU A 180 4.40 -13.12 -5.50
C GLU A 180 4.58 -14.00 -4.26
N ALA A 181 3.50 -14.26 -3.53
CA ALA A 181 3.50 -15.14 -2.38
C ALA A 181 2.53 -16.30 -2.59
N SER A 182 2.86 -17.46 -2.03
CA SER A 182 1.94 -18.59 -2.02
C SER A 182 0.98 -18.45 -0.85
N TYR A 183 -0.32 -18.48 -1.16
CA TYR A 183 -1.39 -18.45 -0.18
C TYR A 183 -2.19 -19.75 -0.22
N TYR A 184 -2.47 -20.31 0.95
CA TYR A 184 -3.27 -21.50 1.13
C TYR A 184 -4.48 -21.16 1.99
N ALA A 185 -5.65 -21.72 1.62
CA ALA A 185 -6.91 -21.39 2.30
C ALA A 185 -6.96 -21.86 3.76
N ASP A 186 -6.29 -22.98 4.04
CA ASP A 186 -6.28 -23.66 5.33
C ASP A 186 -5.06 -24.58 5.48
N ALA A 187 -4.94 -25.21 6.64
CA ALA A 187 -3.86 -26.16 6.93
C ALA A 187 -3.90 -27.41 6.04
N ALA A 188 -5.08 -27.84 5.58
CA ALA A 188 -5.22 -29.06 4.79
C ALA A 188 -4.70 -28.88 3.36
N SER A 189 -4.84 -27.67 2.82
CA SER A 189 -4.34 -27.27 1.48
C SER A 189 -2.89 -26.75 1.51
N CYS A 190 -2.32 -26.54 2.71
CA CYS A 190 -1.02 -25.92 2.87
C CYS A 190 0.13 -26.92 2.73
N GLU A 191 0.94 -26.77 1.69
CA GLU A 191 2.13 -27.60 1.49
C GLU A 191 3.15 -27.50 2.63
N LEU A 192 3.21 -26.37 3.33
CA LEU A 192 4.12 -26.14 4.44
C LEU A 192 3.66 -26.92 5.67
N CYS A 193 2.33 -27.04 5.89
CA CYS A 193 1.76 -27.92 6.92
C CYS A 193 2.07 -29.38 6.63
N LEU A 194 1.92 -29.81 5.38
CA LEU A 194 2.23 -31.18 4.96
C LEU A 194 3.70 -31.55 5.20
N LYS A 195 4.59 -30.57 5.10
CA LYS A 195 6.03 -30.72 5.39
C LYS A 195 6.38 -30.52 6.87
N SER A 196 5.37 -30.38 7.73
CA SER A 196 5.55 -30.13 9.18
C SER A 196 6.44 -28.93 9.50
N GLN A 197 6.40 -27.91 8.64
CA GLN A 197 7.18 -26.71 8.83
C GLN A 197 6.62 -25.88 9.99
N PRO A 198 7.45 -25.37 10.93
CA PRO A 198 6.99 -24.60 12.09
C PRO A 198 6.11 -23.42 11.68
N ILE A 199 5.00 -23.23 12.39
CA ILE A 199 4.04 -22.17 12.14
C ILE A 199 4.37 -20.95 12.99
N GLU A 200 4.42 -19.76 12.36
CA GLU A 200 4.43 -18.47 13.03
C GLU A 200 3.05 -17.81 12.85
N LYS A 201 2.35 -17.56 13.96
CA LYS A 201 1.10 -16.81 13.94
C LYS A 201 1.39 -15.32 13.85
N VAL A 202 0.78 -14.63 12.90
CA VAL A 202 0.93 -13.19 12.74
C VAL A 202 -0.23 -12.45 13.40
N TRP A 203 0.10 -11.29 13.96
CA TRP A 203 -0.85 -10.34 14.52
C TRP A 203 -0.96 -9.15 13.56
N ILE A 204 -2.16 -8.66 13.32
CA ILE A 204 -2.42 -7.50 12.45
C ILE A 204 -3.09 -6.41 13.29
#